data_5b5d365c0e824719a9e5f9dc0956f03f
#
_entry.id   5b5d365c0e824719a9e5f9dc0956f03f
#
_cell.length_a   1.000
_cell.length_b   1.000
_cell.length_c   1.000
_cell.angle_alpha   90.00
_cell.angle_beta   90.00
_cell.angle_gamma   90.00
#
_symmetry.space_group_name_H-M   'P 1'
#
loop_
_entity.id
_entity.type
_entity.pdbx_description
1 polymer ?
#
loop_
_entity_poly.entity_id
_entity_poly.type
_entity_poly.pdbx_seq_one_letter_code
_entity_poly.pdbx_strand_id
1 'polypeptide(L)'
;MKSDSINLGANIRASRSKRKMSLIELSETTGIAASNLSSIELGKSSPTLSTLAKIAAAFNIKAGMFLDEILYKKAVMCPQGAGETLPTESEKVFARLLTSGVALNRMESIVLDLDPSAQITRTGQGASDRFIYCLSGEITLIVDDEAHVMSEGASVYLLPKVEARFENSGGRKATVLVVSLKDRF
;
A
#
# COMPACT_ATOMS: atom_id res chain seq x y z
N MET A 1 -9.58 -3.10 31.90
CA MET A 1 -9.07 -2.52 30.65
C MET A 1 -7.55 -2.53 30.76
N LYS A 2 -6.85 -3.46 30.10
CA LYS A 2 -5.39 -3.39 29.95
C LYS A 2 -5.13 -2.24 28.97
N SER A 3 -4.46 -1.20 29.44
CA SER A 3 -3.88 -0.16 28.58
C SER A 3 -2.82 -0.88 27.73
N ASP A 4 -3.14 -1.15 26.47
CA ASP A 4 -2.14 -1.58 25.50
C ASP A 4 -1.23 -0.39 25.25
N SER A 5 -0.15 -0.31 26.03
CA SER A 5 0.87 0.72 25.86
C SER A 5 1.59 0.45 24.55
N ILE A 6 1.52 1.42 23.63
CA ILE A 6 2.25 1.40 22.35
C ILE A 6 3.73 1.10 22.64
N ASN A 7 4.20 -0.05 22.20
CA ASN A 7 5.60 -0.42 22.37
C ASN A 7 6.46 0.15 21.25
N LEU A 8 6.70 1.47 21.32
CA LEU A 8 7.44 2.24 20.32
C LEU A 8 8.81 1.64 19.98
N GLY A 9 9.53 1.16 21.01
CA GLY A 9 10.86 0.56 20.81
C GLY A 9 10.80 -0.74 20.01
N ALA A 10 9.86 -1.62 20.33
CA ALA A 10 9.63 -2.84 19.57
C ALA A 10 9.24 -2.52 18.13
N ASN A 11 8.47 -1.44 17.92
CA ASN A 11 8.04 -0.96 16.62
C ASN A 11 9.23 -0.51 15.76
N ILE A 12 10.15 0.23 16.32
CA ILE A 12 11.38 0.65 15.66
C ILE A 12 12.25 -0.57 15.32
N ARG A 13 12.48 -1.48 16.28
CA ARG A 13 13.28 -2.68 16.11
C ARG A 13 12.75 -3.56 14.97
N ALA A 14 11.46 -3.81 14.92
CA ALA A 14 10.90 -4.65 13.87
C ALA A 14 10.96 -3.97 12.49
N SER A 15 10.78 -2.63 12.42
CA SER A 15 10.98 -1.87 11.19
C SER A 15 12.39 -1.99 10.66
N ARG A 16 13.40 -1.94 11.54
CA ARG A 16 14.80 -2.16 11.20
C ARG A 16 15.06 -3.60 10.75
N SER A 17 14.62 -4.58 11.54
CA SER A 17 14.83 -6.00 11.25
C SER A 17 14.18 -6.42 9.93
N LYS A 18 12.98 -5.91 9.62
CA LYS A 18 12.28 -6.17 8.36
C LYS A 18 13.07 -5.68 7.14
N ARG A 19 13.89 -4.64 7.32
CA ARG A 19 14.81 -4.10 6.30
C ARG A 19 16.18 -4.80 6.32
N LYS A 20 16.39 -5.78 7.20
CA LYS A 20 17.66 -6.47 7.41
C LYS A 20 18.80 -5.51 7.78
N MET A 21 18.48 -4.37 8.35
CA MET A 21 19.42 -3.33 8.74
C MET A 21 19.98 -3.62 10.14
N SER A 22 21.29 -3.48 10.32
CA SER A 22 21.95 -3.56 11.63
C SER A 22 21.75 -2.26 12.44
N LEU A 23 22.03 -2.30 13.74
CA LEU A 23 22.04 -1.09 14.56
C LEU A 23 23.14 -0.09 14.16
N ILE A 24 24.25 -0.61 13.61
CA ILE A 24 25.36 0.22 13.12
C ILE A 24 24.92 0.98 11.88
N GLU A 25 24.35 0.31 10.88
CA GLU A 25 23.81 0.96 9.66
C GLU A 25 22.74 2.01 9.97
N LEU A 26 21.85 1.70 10.94
CA LEU A 26 20.86 2.69 11.38
C LEU A 26 21.53 3.89 12.09
N SER A 27 22.57 3.64 12.87
CA SER A 27 23.36 4.70 13.53
C SER A 27 24.01 5.63 12.50
N GLU A 28 24.65 5.07 11.49
CA GLU A 28 25.27 5.80 10.39
C GLU A 28 24.27 6.66 9.61
N THR A 29 23.09 6.06 9.31
CA THR A 29 22.04 6.76 8.54
C THR A 29 21.39 7.89 9.33
N THR A 30 21.20 7.71 10.66
CA THR A 30 20.47 8.68 11.49
C THR A 30 21.37 9.69 12.21
N GLY A 31 22.65 9.39 12.33
CA GLY A 31 23.58 10.14 13.19
C GLY A 31 23.30 9.96 14.69
N ILE A 32 22.56 8.92 15.09
CA ILE A 32 22.24 8.60 16.48
C ILE A 32 23.14 7.44 16.93
N ALA A 33 23.82 7.57 18.07
CA ALA A 33 24.68 6.50 18.58
C ALA A 33 23.94 5.15 18.67
N ALA A 34 24.58 4.05 18.24
CA ALA A 34 24.01 2.71 18.22
C ALA A 34 23.55 2.25 19.62
N SER A 35 24.27 2.65 20.68
CA SER A 35 23.87 2.39 22.07
C SER A 35 22.56 3.07 22.46
N ASN A 36 22.34 4.30 21.97
CA ASN A 36 21.08 5.03 22.19
C ASN A 36 19.93 4.38 21.43
N LEU A 37 20.15 4.02 20.16
CA LEU A 37 19.18 3.27 19.35
C LEU A 37 18.81 1.93 20.02
N SER A 38 19.79 1.19 20.52
CA SER A 38 19.56 -0.05 21.27
C SER A 38 18.71 0.18 22.51
N SER A 39 19.00 1.24 23.28
CA SER A 39 18.22 1.60 24.47
C SER A 39 16.76 1.94 24.13
N ILE A 40 16.53 2.64 23.03
CA ILE A 40 15.20 2.96 22.54
C ILE A 40 14.47 1.67 22.11
N GLU A 41 15.11 0.81 21.33
CA GLU A 41 14.52 -0.44 20.86
C GLU A 41 14.16 -1.41 22.01
N LEU A 42 14.91 -1.37 23.08
CA LEU A 42 14.66 -2.18 24.29
C LEU A 42 13.63 -1.52 25.24
N GLY A 43 13.12 -0.34 24.90
CA GLY A 43 12.19 0.39 25.76
C GLY A 43 12.82 0.97 27.03
N LYS A 44 14.17 0.99 27.11
CA LYS A 44 14.91 1.55 28.26
C LYS A 44 14.97 3.07 28.24
N SER A 45 14.77 3.69 27.07
CA SER A 45 14.66 5.15 26.90
C SER A 45 13.59 5.48 25.85
N SER A 46 12.90 6.60 26.06
CA SER A 46 11.93 7.13 25.09
C SER A 46 12.64 8.10 24.15
N PRO A 47 12.48 7.98 22.82
CA PRO A 47 13.04 8.95 21.90
C PRO A 47 12.30 10.28 21.99
N THR A 48 13.00 11.37 21.77
CA THR A 48 12.37 12.67 21.52
C THR A 48 11.66 12.65 20.16
N LEU A 49 10.78 13.61 19.91
CA LEU A 49 10.11 13.74 18.61
C LEU A 49 11.13 13.93 17.46
N SER A 50 12.19 14.68 17.70
CA SER A 50 13.29 14.88 16.75
C SER A 50 14.03 13.57 16.46
N THR A 51 14.33 12.78 17.50
CA THR A 51 14.96 11.46 17.37
C THR A 51 14.06 10.50 16.57
N LEU A 52 12.76 10.49 16.89
CA LEU A 52 11.77 9.67 16.20
C LEU A 52 11.65 10.06 14.71
N ALA A 53 11.67 11.35 14.40
CA ALA A 53 11.63 11.84 13.03
C ALA A 53 12.88 11.42 12.22
N LYS A 54 14.08 11.46 12.81
CA LYS A 54 15.31 10.98 12.16
C LYS A 54 15.25 9.47 11.86
N ILE A 55 14.77 8.66 12.82
CA ILE A 55 14.60 7.22 12.64
C ILE A 55 13.56 6.94 11.54
N ALA A 56 12.45 7.68 11.54
CA ALA A 56 11.41 7.54 10.54
C ALA A 56 11.91 7.89 9.13
N ALA A 57 12.68 8.95 9.01
CA ALA A 57 13.31 9.37 7.75
C ALA A 57 14.26 8.29 7.20
N ALA A 58 15.08 7.66 8.07
CA ALA A 58 15.97 6.57 7.68
C ALA A 58 15.21 5.34 7.13
N PHE A 59 13.95 5.18 7.51
CA PHE A 59 13.09 4.11 7.02
C PHE A 59 12.13 4.56 5.90
N ASN A 60 12.21 5.83 5.49
CA ASN A 60 11.30 6.46 4.53
C ASN A 60 9.82 6.31 4.91
N ILE A 61 9.50 6.55 6.19
CA ILE A 61 8.13 6.49 6.73
C ILE A 61 7.81 7.73 7.56
N LYS A 62 6.53 7.99 7.81
CA LYS A 62 6.11 9.04 8.74
C LYS A 62 6.34 8.60 10.19
N ALA A 63 6.81 9.49 11.05
CA ALA A 63 7.09 9.19 12.47
C ALA A 63 5.88 8.60 13.22
N GLY A 64 4.67 9.07 12.90
CA GLY A 64 3.43 8.54 13.47
C GLY A 64 3.20 7.05 13.23
N MET A 65 3.79 6.48 12.18
CA MET A 65 3.66 5.05 11.90
C MET A 65 4.28 4.15 12.97
N PHE A 66 5.24 4.66 13.75
CA PHE A 66 5.78 3.90 14.88
C PHE A 66 4.81 3.82 16.07
N LEU A 67 3.81 4.70 16.10
CA LEU A 67 2.76 4.72 17.11
C LEU A 67 1.57 3.83 16.73
N ASP A 68 1.59 3.27 15.53
CA ASP A 68 0.52 2.44 14.99
C ASP A 68 0.73 0.98 15.37
N GLU A 69 -0.20 0.38 16.09
CA GLU A 69 -0.21 -1.05 16.40
C GLU A 69 -0.31 -1.91 15.12
N ILE A 70 -0.77 -1.32 14.03
CA ILE A 70 -0.98 -1.99 12.73
C ILE A 70 0.33 -2.56 12.15
N LEU A 71 1.50 -2.00 12.51
CA LEU A 71 2.82 -2.48 12.04
C LEU A 71 3.10 -3.96 12.40
N TYR A 72 2.43 -4.50 13.40
CA TYR A 72 2.69 -5.84 13.97
C TYR A 72 1.54 -6.82 13.82
N LYS A 73 0.39 -6.36 13.31
CA LYS A 73 -0.69 -7.30 13.03
C LYS A 73 -0.23 -8.27 11.95
N LYS A 74 -0.25 -9.56 12.26
CA LYS A 74 0.01 -10.63 11.29
C LYS A 74 -1.06 -10.66 10.20
N ALA A 75 -2.24 -10.13 10.48
CA ALA A 75 -3.34 -9.99 9.55
C ALA A 75 -4.07 -8.66 9.81
N VAL A 76 -4.36 -7.93 8.75
CA VAL A 76 -5.22 -6.74 8.77
C VAL A 76 -6.45 -7.07 7.93
N MET A 77 -7.61 -7.02 8.57
CA MET A 77 -8.89 -7.25 7.89
C MET A 77 -9.41 -5.92 7.34
N CYS A 78 -9.84 -5.94 6.09
CA CYS A 78 -10.65 -4.89 5.49
C CYS A 78 -12.08 -5.46 5.37
N PRO A 79 -13.02 -5.06 6.23
CA PRO A 79 -14.40 -5.57 6.16
C PRO A 79 -15.07 -5.20 4.84
N GLN A 80 -16.14 -5.92 4.50
CA GLN A 80 -16.93 -5.62 3.30
C GLN A 80 -17.43 -4.17 3.32
N GLY A 81 -17.25 -3.48 2.21
CA GLY A 81 -17.62 -2.06 2.07
C GLY A 81 -16.64 -1.07 2.73
N ALA A 82 -15.66 -1.57 3.50
CA ALA A 82 -14.59 -0.75 4.04
C ALA A 82 -13.48 -0.52 3.00
N GLY A 83 -12.48 0.25 3.36
CA GLY A 83 -11.40 0.67 2.50
C GLY A 83 -11.38 2.19 2.34
N GLU A 84 -10.28 2.72 1.91
CA GLU A 84 -10.13 4.16 1.67
C GLU A 84 -10.62 4.49 0.25
N THR A 85 -11.59 5.40 0.15
CA THR A 85 -12.03 5.88 -1.16
C THR A 85 -10.94 6.74 -1.79
N LEU A 86 -10.53 6.38 -2.98
CA LEU A 86 -9.56 7.15 -3.76
C LEU A 86 -10.29 8.10 -4.71
N PRO A 87 -9.76 9.32 -4.91
CA PRO A 87 -10.30 10.24 -5.91
C PRO A 87 -10.09 9.65 -7.32
N THR A 88 -11.09 9.79 -8.16
CA THR A 88 -11.06 9.41 -9.57
C THR A 88 -11.42 10.60 -10.45
N GLU A 89 -10.98 10.59 -11.70
CA GLU A 89 -11.27 11.65 -12.68
C GLU A 89 -12.69 11.54 -13.24
N SER A 90 -13.43 10.49 -12.92
CA SER A 90 -14.76 10.20 -13.45
C SER A 90 -15.73 9.88 -12.32
N GLU A 91 -16.89 10.54 -12.32
CA GLU A 91 -18.00 10.24 -11.38
C GLU A 91 -18.60 8.83 -11.57
N LYS A 92 -18.29 8.18 -12.70
CA LYS A 92 -18.74 6.82 -13.01
C LYS A 92 -17.76 5.73 -12.55
N VAL A 93 -16.66 6.11 -11.93
CA VAL A 93 -15.64 5.18 -11.42
C VAL A 93 -15.45 5.39 -9.94
N PHE A 94 -15.62 4.33 -9.16
CA PHE A 94 -15.41 4.33 -7.72
C PHE A 94 -14.20 3.44 -7.40
N ALA A 95 -13.16 4.03 -6.85
CA ALA A 95 -11.94 3.32 -6.48
C ALA A 95 -11.83 3.21 -4.96
N ARG A 96 -11.57 2.00 -4.46
CA ARG A 96 -11.36 1.74 -3.03
C ARG A 96 -10.05 1.00 -2.81
N LEU A 97 -9.17 1.58 -2.00
CA LEU A 97 -7.93 0.97 -1.55
C LEU A 97 -8.22 0.00 -0.39
N LEU A 98 -8.07 -1.29 -0.62
CA LEU A 98 -8.32 -2.34 0.37
C LEU A 98 -7.17 -2.53 1.36
N THR A 99 -5.97 -2.09 1.00
CA THR A 99 -4.76 -2.19 1.81
C THR A 99 -4.46 -0.92 2.59
N SER A 100 -5.44 0.00 2.72
CA SER A 100 -5.33 1.17 3.58
C SER A 100 -5.06 0.74 5.03
N GLY A 101 -4.25 1.50 5.75
CA GLY A 101 -3.87 1.19 7.13
C GLY A 101 -2.86 0.04 7.28
N VAL A 102 -2.44 -0.64 6.22
CA VAL A 102 -1.35 -1.61 6.28
C VAL A 102 -0.02 -0.88 6.16
N ALA A 103 0.66 -0.68 7.28
CA ALA A 103 1.97 -0.07 7.28
C ALA A 103 3.00 -0.97 6.57
N LEU A 104 3.90 -0.36 5.79
CA LEU A 104 4.98 -1.07 5.09
C LEU A 104 4.46 -2.20 4.17
N ASN A 105 3.26 -2.04 3.62
CA ASN A 105 2.74 -2.97 2.63
C ASN A 105 3.64 -3.00 1.39
N ARG A 106 3.80 -4.18 0.83
CA ARG A 106 4.58 -4.41 -0.39
C ARG A 106 3.71 -4.38 -1.64
N MET A 107 2.41 -4.42 -1.46
CA MET A 107 1.45 -4.38 -2.55
C MET A 107 0.26 -3.51 -2.16
N GLU A 108 -0.35 -2.93 -3.16
CA GLU A 108 -1.63 -2.24 -3.05
C GLU A 108 -2.71 -3.07 -3.75
N SER A 109 -3.88 -3.10 -3.15
CA SER A 109 -5.04 -3.77 -3.74
C SER A 109 -6.16 -2.76 -3.82
N ILE A 110 -6.61 -2.48 -5.03
CA ILE A 110 -7.67 -1.51 -5.32
C ILE A 110 -8.82 -2.24 -6.00
N VAL A 111 -10.02 -2.00 -5.53
CA VAL A 111 -11.24 -2.38 -6.25
C VAL A 111 -11.73 -1.17 -7.02
N LEU A 112 -11.96 -1.36 -8.31
CA LEU A 112 -12.57 -0.40 -9.20
C LEU A 112 -13.98 -0.87 -9.54
N ASP A 113 -14.96 -0.06 -9.22
CA ASP A 113 -16.33 -0.21 -9.67
C ASP A 113 -16.55 0.75 -10.85
N LEU A 114 -16.87 0.22 -12.01
CA LEU A 114 -17.09 0.97 -13.24
C LEU A 114 -18.57 0.90 -13.63
N ASP A 115 -19.25 2.01 -13.58
CA ASP A 115 -20.64 2.12 -14.09
C ASP A 115 -20.66 2.03 -15.64
N PRO A 116 -21.81 1.81 -16.27
CA PRO A 116 -21.92 1.80 -17.72
C PRO A 116 -21.33 3.05 -18.39
N SER A 117 -20.57 2.85 -19.44
CA SER A 117 -19.82 3.89 -20.16
C SER A 117 -18.74 4.59 -19.35
N ALA A 118 -18.32 4.00 -18.24
CA ALA A 118 -17.18 4.50 -17.46
C ALA A 118 -15.85 4.22 -18.20
N GLN A 119 -14.94 5.17 -18.10
CA GLN A 119 -13.58 5.04 -18.57
C GLN A 119 -12.63 5.58 -17.50
N ILE A 120 -11.51 4.93 -17.31
CA ILE A 120 -10.43 5.42 -16.45
C ILE A 120 -9.08 5.08 -17.08
N THR A 121 -8.26 6.11 -17.21
CA THR A 121 -6.86 5.98 -17.63
C THR A 121 -6.01 6.12 -16.39
N ARG A 122 -5.08 5.22 -16.16
CA ARG A 122 -4.21 5.14 -14.97
C ARG A 122 -4.84 4.50 -13.74
N THR A 123 -4.54 3.29 -13.57
CA THR A 123 -4.58 2.60 -12.29
C THR A 123 -3.15 2.47 -11.76
N GLY A 124 -2.70 3.49 -11.05
CA GLY A 124 -1.35 3.56 -10.48
C GLY A 124 -0.29 4.05 -11.48
N GLN A 125 0.65 4.87 -11.00
CA GLN A 125 1.79 5.31 -11.80
C GLN A 125 2.72 4.11 -12.00
N GLY A 126 2.71 3.57 -13.18
CA GLY A 126 3.25 2.39 -13.78
C GLY A 126 4.70 1.95 -13.57
N ALA A 127 5.27 2.12 -12.38
CA ALA A 127 6.65 1.68 -12.12
C ALA A 127 6.74 0.21 -11.69
N SER A 128 5.62 -0.49 -11.46
CA SER A 128 5.61 -1.85 -10.91
C SER A 128 4.65 -2.78 -11.64
N ASP A 129 4.86 -4.08 -11.42
CA ASP A 129 3.98 -5.13 -11.89
C ASP A 129 2.56 -4.97 -11.35
N ARG A 130 1.57 -5.27 -12.18
CA ARG A 130 0.15 -5.23 -11.84
C ARG A 130 -0.55 -6.51 -12.24
N PHE A 131 -1.34 -7.05 -11.33
CA PHE A 131 -2.28 -8.12 -11.60
C PHE A 131 -3.69 -7.55 -11.57
N ILE A 132 -4.47 -7.81 -12.61
CA ILE A 132 -5.83 -7.33 -12.77
C ILE A 132 -6.75 -8.55 -12.91
N TYR A 133 -7.87 -8.53 -12.17
CA TYR A 133 -8.85 -9.60 -12.18
C TYR A 133 -10.26 -9.03 -12.27
N CYS A 134 -11.05 -9.47 -13.23
CA CYS A 134 -12.44 -9.08 -13.36
C CYS A 134 -13.30 -9.87 -12.35
N LEU A 135 -13.80 -9.20 -11.31
CA LEU A 135 -14.60 -9.77 -10.26
C LEU A 135 -16.06 -10.00 -10.67
N SER A 136 -16.60 -9.08 -11.50
CA SER A 136 -17.97 -9.20 -12.02
C SER A 136 -18.15 -8.28 -13.23
N GLY A 137 -19.07 -8.67 -14.10
CA GLY A 137 -19.37 -7.92 -15.33
C GLY A 137 -18.34 -8.16 -16.43
N GLU A 138 -18.17 -7.16 -17.28
CA GLU A 138 -17.25 -7.19 -18.39
C GLU A 138 -16.64 -5.81 -18.59
N ILE A 139 -15.34 -5.76 -18.87
CA ILE A 139 -14.62 -4.54 -19.22
C ILE A 139 -13.78 -4.76 -20.48
N THR A 140 -13.44 -3.69 -21.14
CA THR A 140 -12.37 -3.67 -22.14
C THR A 140 -11.14 -3.04 -21.50
N LEU A 141 -10.05 -3.80 -21.44
CA LEU A 141 -8.73 -3.31 -21.06
C LEU A 141 -7.97 -2.96 -22.34
N ILE A 142 -7.55 -1.70 -22.47
CA ILE A 142 -6.75 -1.24 -23.62
C ILE A 142 -5.31 -1.08 -23.15
N VAL A 143 -4.41 -1.80 -23.80
CA VAL A 143 -2.97 -1.84 -23.53
C VAL A 143 -2.25 -1.59 -24.85
N ASP A 144 -1.40 -0.55 -24.94
CA ASP A 144 -0.66 -0.19 -26.15
C ASP A 144 -1.57 -0.16 -27.42
N ASP A 145 -2.77 0.44 -27.27
CA ASP A 145 -3.83 0.54 -28.29
C ASP A 145 -4.50 -0.79 -28.68
N GLU A 146 -4.13 -1.90 -28.08
CA GLU A 146 -4.82 -3.18 -28.25
C GLU A 146 -5.94 -3.35 -27.22
N ALA A 147 -7.13 -3.70 -27.68
CA ALA A 147 -8.30 -3.90 -26.84
C ALA A 147 -8.46 -5.38 -26.44
N HIS A 148 -8.49 -5.65 -25.15
CA HIS A 148 -8.70 -6.97 -24.57
C HIS A 148 -9.99 -6.99 -23.78
N VAL A 149 -10.96 -7.80 -24.20
CA VAL A 149 -12.21 -7.99 -23.46
C VAL A 149 -11.94 -8.92 -22.27
N MET A 150 -12.30 -8.47 -21.08
CA MET A 150 -12.16 -9.22 -19.83
C MET A 150 -13.55 -9.44 -19.23
N SER A 151 -14.08 -10.64 -19.34
CA SER A 151 -15.30 -11.07 -18.66
C SER A 151 -15.00 -11.50 -17.22
N GLU A 152 -16.03 -11.72 -16.43
CA GLU A 152 -15.93 -12.25 -15.06
C GLU A 152 -15.03 -13.49 -15.00
N GLY A 153 -14.07 -13.50 -14.07
CA GLY A 153 -13.07 -14.55 -13.92
C GLY A 153 -11.82 -14.39 -14.79
N ALA A 154 -11.83 -13.48 -15.76
CA ALA A 154 -10.63 -13.19 -16.58
C ALA A 154 -9.59 -12.42 -15.78
N SER A 155 -8.32 -12.65 -16.09
CA SER A 155 -7.20 -11.93 -15.47
C SER A 155 -6.14 -11.55 -16.49
N VAL A 156 -5.38 -10.51 -16.17
CA VAL A 156 -4.21 -10.09 -16.94
C VAL A 156 -3.09 -9.67 -16.01
N TYR A 157 -1.87 -9.93 -16.43
CA TYR A 157 -0.66 -9.46 -15.77
C TYR A 157 -0.01 -8.41 -16.65
N LEU A 158 0.24 -7.23 -16.11
CA LEU A 158 0.91 -6.13 -16.79
C LEU A 158 2.29 -5.91 -16.21
N LEU A 159 3.27 -5.84 -17.08
CA LEU A 159 4.64 -5.49 -16.74
C LEU A 159 4.76 -4.03 -16.29
N PRO A 160 5.87 -3.67 -15.62
CA PRO A 160 6.14 -2.29 -15.25
C PRO A 160 6.10 -1.34 -16.45
N LYS A 161 5.62 -0.12 -16.22
CA LYS A 161 5.54 0.97 -17.22
C LYS A 161 4.55 0.76 -18.37
N VAL A 162 3.84 -0.36 -18.42
CA VAL A 162 2.76 -0.55 -19.39
C VAL A 162 1.58 0.34 -18.99
N GLU A 163 1.12 1.21 -19.89
CA GLU A 163 -0.09 1.99 -19.69
C GLU A 163 -1.32 1.14 -20.01
N ALA A 164 -2.35 1.28 -19.19
CA ALA A 164 -3.59 0.58 -19.40
C ALA A 164 -4.78 1.49 -19.13
N ARG A 165 -5.80 1.40 -19.97
CA ARG A 165 -7.08 2.08 -19.84
C ARG A 165 -8.18 1.05 -19.68
N PHE A 166 -9.07 1.30 -18.73
CA PHE A 166 -10.23 0.46 -18.46
C PHE A 166 -11.46 1.16 -19.02
N GLU A 167 -12.27 0.42 -19.74
CA GLU A 167 -13.55 0.88 -20.28
C GLU A 167 -14.64 -0.13 -19.95
N ASN A 168 -15.77 0.35 -19.43
CA ASN A 168 -16.98 -0.44 -19.33
C ASN A 168 -17.91 -0.04 -20.48
N SER A 169 -17.83 -0.74 -21.60
CA SER A 169 -18.70 -0.56 -22.76
C SER A 169 -20.05 -1.30 -22.61
N GLY A 170 -20.22 -2.06 -21.53
CA GLY A 170 -21.43 -2.83 -21.25
C GLY A 170 -22.56 -1.98 -20.66
N GLY A 171 -23.76 -2.58 -20.61
CA GLY A 171 -24.95 -1.97 -20.01
C GLY A 171 -25.10 -2.19 -18.50
N ARG A 172 -24.15 -2.84 -17.85
CA ARG A 172 -24.15 -3.16 -16.42
C ARG A 172 -22.86 -2.71 -15.77
N LYS A 173 -22.92 -2.50 -14.46
CA LYS A 173 -21.72 -2.22 -13.65
C LYS A 173 -20.74 -3.36 -13.73
N ALA A 174 -19.47 -3.06 -13.83
CA ALA A 174 -18.38 -4.01 -13.74
C ALA A 174 -17.48 -3.71 -12.54
N THR A 175 -16.89 -4.75 -11.95
CA THR A 175 -16.00 -4.62 -10.80
C THR A 175 -14.67 -5.32 -11.09
N VAL A 176 -13.58 -4.63 -10.87
CA VAL A 176 -12.23 -5.11 -11.16
C VAL A 176 -11.35 -4.97 -9.92
N LEU A 177 -10.57 -6.01 -9.64
CA LEU A 177 -9.51 -5.96 -8.65
C LEU A 177 -8.18 -5.67 -9.35
N VAL A 178 -7.49 -4.64 -8.91
CA VAL A 178 -6.13 -4.29 -9.34
C VAL A 178 -5.19 -4.48 -8.15
N VAL A 179 -4.18 -5.33 -8.32
CA VAL A 179 -3.12 -5.53 -7.35
C VAL A 179 -1.82 -5.05 -7.97
N SER A 180 -1.13 -4.14 -7.32
CA SER A 180 0.17 -3.63 -7.75
C SER A 180 1.23 -3.80 -6.67
N LEU A 181 2.45 -4.11 -7.08
CA LEU A 181 3.58 -4.07 -6.16
C LEU A 181 3.97 -2.62 -5.90
N LYS A 182 4.39 -2.31 -4.68
CA LYS A 182 5.05 -1.03 -4.38
C LYS A 182 6.52 -1.16 -4.70
N ASP A 183 7.05 -0.20 -5.45
CA ASP A 183 8.49 -0.13 -5.70
C ASP A 183 9.23 -0.09 -4.35
N ARG A 184 10.27 -0.89 -4.27
CA ARG A 184 11.25 -0.77 -3.20
C ARG A 184 12.22 0.34 -3.63
N PHE A 185 12.23 1.41 -2.87
CA PHE A 185 13.36 2.33 -2.88
C PHE A 185 14.55 1.69 -2.19
#